data_4a9ec28e3aa28cfce46a04332487300a
#
_entry.id   4a9ec28e3aa28cfce46a04332487300a
#
_cell.length_a   1.000
_cell.length_b   1.000
_cell.length_c   1.000
_cell.angle_alpha   90.00
_cell.angle_beta   90.00
_cell.angle_gamma   90.00
#
_symmetry.space_group_name_H-M   'P 1'
#
loop_
_entity.id
_entity.type
_entity.pdbx_description
1 polymer ?
#
loop_
_entity_poly.entity_id
_entity_poly.type
_entity_poly.pdbx_seq_one_letter_code
_entity_poly.pdbx_strand_id
1 'polypeptide(L)'
;ALDHAKAAEAVADKIARAMLEAPIPRKLAILYAMSDILYNTSARVPCAWMYRNAFEPWLTTLFAHWGDVLRRTQSPELERNIHTILACWDAWLLWPPIVLDELRHASVQSTNQTEAGHA
;
A
#
# COMPACT_ATOMS: atom_id res chain seq x y z
N ALA A 1 3.02 14.38 22.05
CA ALA A 1 2.54 13.08 21.54
C ALA A 1 1.44 13.26 20.53
N LEU A 2 0.41 14.06 20.87
CA LEU A 2 -0.72 14.33 19.96
C LEU A 2 -0.26 15.05 18.69
N ASP A 3 0.69 15.98 18.84
CA ASP A 3 1.20 16.74 17.70
C ASP A 3 1.95 15.86 16.72
N HIS A 4 2.71 14.88 17.22
CA HIS A 4 3.41 13.93 16.36
C HIS A 4 2.45 13.00 15.63
N ALA A 5 1.41 12.54 16.30
CA ALA A 5 0.40 11.70 15.68
C ALA A 5 -0.35 12.44 14.58
N LYS A 6 -0.73 13.69 14.83
CA LYS A 6 -1.40 14.52 13.83
C LYS A 6 -0.49 14.81 12.64
N ALA A 7 0.80 15.05 12.90
CA ALA A 7 1.76 15.26 11.82
C ALA A 7 1.89 14.00 10.96
N ALA A 8 1.95 12.82 11.57
CA ALA A 8 2.01 11.57 10.83
C ALA A 8 0.76 11.36 9.99
N GLU A 9 -0.43 11.65 10.54
CA GLU A 9 -1.68 11.55 9.79
C GLU A 9 -1.70 12.49 8.59
N ALA A 10 -1.19 13.73 8.75
CA ALA A 10 -1.14 14.70 7.67
C ALA A 10 -0.19 14.24 6.56
N VAL A 11 0.96 13.68 6.92
CA VAL A 11 1.93 13.14 5.96
C VAL A 11 1.32 11.94 5.22
N ALA A 12 0.71 11.01 5.95
CA ALA A 12 0.09 9.84 5.36
C ALA A 12 -1.03 10.23 4.40
N ASP A 13 -1.85 11.20 4.77
CA ASP A 13 -2.92 11.71 3.92
C ASP A 13 -2.39 12.27 2.61
N LYS A 14 -1.33 13.08 2.68
CA LYS A 14 -0.72 13.67 1.48
C LYS A 14 -0.12 12.59 0.58
N ILE A 15 0.58 11.64 1.16
CA ILE A 15 1.20 10.56 0.38
C ILE A 15 0.13 9.71 -0.29
N ALA A 16 -0.91 9.32 0.45
CA ALA A 16 -1.98 8.51 -0.09
C ALA A 16 -2.71 9.23 -1.24
N ARG A 17 -3.05 10.50 -1.06
CA ARG A 17 -3.72 11.27 -2.10
C ARG A 17 -2.84 11.46 -3.32
N ALA A 18 -1.56 11.74 -3.11
CA ALA A 18 -0.61 11.88 -4.21
C ALA A 18 -0.51 10.57 -5.00
N MET A 19 -0.50 9.43 -4.30
CA MET A 19 -0.46 8.12 -4.95
C MET A 19 -1.69 7.90 -5.82
N LEU A 20 -2.88 8.23 -5.32
CA LEU A 20 -4.12 8.03 -6.06
C LEU A 20 -4.18 8.88 -7.33
N GLU A 21 -3.60 10.07 -7.31
CA GLU A 21 -3.69 11.03 -8.41
C GLU A 21 -2.54 10.96 -9.41
N ALA A 22 -1.40 10.38 -9.04
CA ALA A 22 -0.20 10.39 -9.87
C ALA A 22 -0.31 9.45 -11.07
N PRO A 23 0.44 9.74 -12.16
CA PRO A 23 0.59 8.77 -13.24
C PRO A 23 1.35 7.53 -12.74
N ILE A 24 1.21 6.40 -13.47
CA ILE A 24 1.65 5.11 -12.97
C ILE A 24 3.11 5.06 -12.53
N PRO A 25 4.10 5.60 -13.30
CA PRO A 25 5.49 5.54 -12.83
C PRO A 25 5.71 6.28 -11.51
N ARG A 26 5.07 7.45 -11.36
CA ARG A 26 5.18 8.23 -10.12
C ARG A 26 4.40 7.56 -8.99
N LYS A 27 3.25 6.98 -9.31
CA LYS A 27 2.42 6.24 -8.37
C LYS A 27 3.23 5.11 -7.72
N LEU A 28 3.98 4.37 -8.52
CA LEU A 28 4.83 3.29 -8.01
C LEU A 28 5.96 3.84 -7.15
N ALA A 29 6.59 4.95 -7.57
CA ALA A 29 7.65 5.60 -6.79
C ALA A 29 7.12 6.06 -5.43
N ILE A 30 5.89 6.58 -5.39
CA ILE A 30 5.26 7.00 -4.13
C ILE A 30 5.00 5.78 -3.24
N LEU A 31 4.58 4.66 -3.81
CA LEU A 31 4.38 3.44 -3.03
C LEU A 31 5.70 2.95 -2.43
N TYR A 32 6.80 3.01 -3.17
CA TYR A 32 8.12 2.68 -2.62
C TYR A 32 8.53 3.65 -1.51
N ALA A 33 8.24 4.94 -1.67
CA ALA A 33 8.52 5.93 -0.62
C ALA A 33 7.72 5.63 0.64
N MET A 34 6.45 5.29 0.50
CA MET A 34 5.60 4.86 1.61
C MET A 34 6.19 3.62 2.28
N SER A 35 6.65 2.66 1.48
CA SER A 35 7.26 1.44 1.97
C SER A 35 8.53 1.73 2.78
N ASP A 36 9.35 2.69 2.33
CA ASP A 36 10.54 3.09 3.06
C ASP A 36 10.19 3.71 4.42
N ILE A 37 9.17 4.54 4.46
CA ILE A 37 8.70 5.10 5.73
C ILE A 37 8.26 3.97 6.66
N LEU A 38 7.51 3.01 6.14
CA LEU A 38 7.03 1.87 6.92
C LEU A 38 8.16 0.96 7.37
N TYR A 39 9.20 0.81 6.56
CA TYR A 39 10.39 0.05 6.96
C TYR A 39 11.00 0.68 8.22
N ASN A 40 11.10 2.00 8.23
CA ASN A 40 11.66 2.70 9.38
C ASN A 40 10.78 2.57 10.62
N THR A 41 9.48 2.29 10.47
CA THR A 41 8.61 2.06 11.64
C THR A 41 8.88 0.73 12.32
N SER A 42 9.60 -0.18 11.68
CA SER A 42 10.02 -1.43 12.31
C SER A 42 11.30 -1.25 13.15
N ALA A 43 11.96 -0.09 13.01
CA ALA A 43 13.13 0.24 13.81
C ALA A 43 12.71 0.71 15.21
N ARG A 44 13.68 0.76 16.12
CA ARG A 44 13.44 1.14 17.52
C ARG A 44 13.35 2.65 17.72
N VAL A 45 12.55 3.30 16.91
CA VAL A 45 12.34 4.75 17.03
C VAL A 45 11.03 4.96 17.79
N PRO A 46 11.02 5.75 18.88
CA PRO A 46 9.84 5.88 19.75
C PRO A 46 8.55 6.30 19.04
N CYS A 47 8.62 7.10 17.98
CA CYS A 47 7.43 7.59 17.30
C CYS A 47 7.17 6.88 15.97
N ALA A 48 7.95 5.84 15.65
CA ALA A 48 7.85 5.18 14.35
C ALA A 48 6.48 4.54 14.12
N TRP A 49 5.87 3.95 15.15
CA TRP A 49 4.57 3.31 15.07
C TRP A 49 3.44 4.26 14.63
N MET A 50 3.64 5.56 14.80
CA MET A 50 2.62 6.56 14.42
C MET A 50 2.34 6.56 12.91
N TYR A 51 3.39 6.37 12.11
CA TYR A 51 3.22 6.31 10.66
C TYR A 51 2.50 5.03 10.23
N ARG A 52 2.80 3.91 10.87
CA ARG A 52 2.08 2.68 10.62
C ARG A 52 0.59 2.86 10.89
N ASN A 53 0.24 3.44 12.03
CA ASN A 53 -1.14 3.68 12.38
C ASN A 53 -1.80 4.72 11.46
N ALA A 54 -1.04 5.71 11.01
CA ALA A 54 -1.56 6.75 10.12
C ALA A 54 -1.87 6.20 8.72
N PHE A 55 -1.08 5.26 8.22
CA PHE A 55 -1.31 4.64 6.92
C PHE A 55 -2.38 3.56 6.93
N GLU A 56 -2.60 2.92 8.08
CA GLU A 56 -3.51 1.77 8.15
C GLU A 56 -4.91 2.06 7.56
N PRO A 57 -5.56 3.19 7.86
CA PRO A 57 -6.89 3.46 7.29
C PRO A 57 -6.88 3.60 5.77
N TRP A 58 -5.73 3.87 5.16
CA TRP A 58 -5.62 4.06 3.72
C TRP A 58 -5.38 2.76 2.96
N LEU A 59 -4.97 1.69 3.65
CA LEU A 59 -4.50 0.46 2.99
C LEU A 59 -5.52 -0.13 2.03
N THR A 60 -6.76 -0.29 2.47
CA THR A 60 -7.80 -0.87 1.62
C THR A 60 -8.05 -0.02 0.38
N THR A 61 -8.15 1.30 0.56
CA THR A 61 -8.36 2.23 -0.54
C THR A 61 -7.21 2.19 -1.53
N LEU A 62 -5.97 2.22 -1.04
CA LEU A 62 -4.80 2.22 -1.91
C LEU A 62 -4.68 0.92 -2.71
N PHE A 63 -4.89 -0.23 -2.06
CA PHE A 63 -4.72 -1.51 -2.77
C PHE A 63 -5.90 -1.86 -3.65
N ALA A 64 -7.10 -1.37 -3.36
CA ALA A 64 -8.21 -1.44 -4.31
C ALA A 64 -7.89 -0.61 -5.56
N HIS A 65 -7.30 0.55 -5.38
CA HIS A 65 -6.86 1.38 -6.49
C HIS A 65 -5.78 0.69 -7.33
N TRP A 66 -4.80 0.05 -6.67
CA TRP A 66 -3.78 -0.72 -7.37
C TRP A 66 -4.39 -1.90 -8.12
N GLY A 67 -5.42 -2.53 -7.56
CA GLY A 67 -6.14 -3.57 -8.27
C GLY A 67 -6.75 -3.07 -9.57
N ASP A 68 -7.36 -1.89 -9.55
CA ASP A 68 -7.89 -1.26 -10.76
C ASP A 68 -6.79 -0.93 -11.77
N VAL A 69 -5.65 -0.43 -11.30
CA VAL A 69 -4.51 -0.14 -12.17
C VAL A 69 -4.01 -1.41 -12.84
N LEU A 70 -3.86 -2.48 -12.07
CA LEU A 70 -3.41 -3.77 -12.62
C LEU A 70 -4.37 -4.32 -13.66
N ARG A 71 -5.67 -4.22 -13.38
CA ARG A 71 -6.69 -4.67 -14.34
C ARG A 71 -6.62 -3.89 -15.64
N ARG A 72 -6.42 -2.58 -15.58
CA ARG A 72 -6.37 -1.73 -16.76
C ARG A 72 -5.08 -1.88 -17.55
N THR A 73 -3.95 -2.07 -16.87
CA THR A 73 -2.64 -2.14 -17.52
C THR A 73 -2.28 -3.55 -17.98
N GLN A 74 -2.78 -4.57 -17.32
CA GLN A 74 -2.45 -5.98 -17.60
C GLN A 74 -0.93 -6.19 -17.61
N SER A 75 -0.21 -5.53 -16.69
CA SER A 75 1.24 -5.57 -16.62
C SER A 75 1.71 -6.60 -15.60
N PRO A 76 2.31 -7.73 -16.03
CA PRO A 76 2.86 -8.71 -15.08
C PRO A 76 3.98 -8.14 -14.23
N GLU A 77 4.77 -7.23 -14.80
CA GLU A 77 5.87 -6.60 -14.07
C GLU A 77 5.36 -5.75 -12.92
N LEU A 78 4.34 -4.93 -13.19
CA LEU A 78 3.73 -4.09 -12.16
C LEU A 78 3.11 -4.95 -11.05
N GLU A 79 2.42 -6.02 -11.45
CA GLU A 79 1.82 -6.95 -10.48
C GLU A 79 2.89 -7.57 -9.59
N ARG A 80 4.04 -7.99 -10.16
CA ARG A 80 5.14 -8.53 -9.36
C ARG A 80 5.67 -7.49 -8.37
N ASN A 81 5.78 -6.23 -8.80
CA ASN A 81 6.24 -5.16 -7.93
C ASN A 81 5.33 -4.98 -6.73
N ILE A 82 4.02 -4.98 -6.96
CA ILE A 82 3.03 -4.85 -5.88
C ILE A 82 3.13 -6.05 -4.93
N HIS A 83 3.20 -7.26 -5.46
CA HIS A 83 3.29 -8.46 -4.63
C HIS A 83 4.59 -8.51 -3.84
N THR A 84 5.70 -8.04 -4.42
CA THR A 84 6.98 -7.97 -3.72
C THR A 84 6.90 -7.02 -2.53
N ILE A 85 6.25 -5.88 -2.69
CA ILE A 85 6.06 -4.93 -1.59
C ILE A 85 5.26 -5.57 -0.46
N LEU A 86 4.16 -6.25 -0.79
CA LEU A 86 3.36 -6.94 0.23
C LEU A 86 4.15 -8.04 0.94
N ALA A 87 4.99 -8.77 0.19
CA ALA A 87 5.85 -9.80 0.78
C ALA A 87 6.87 -9.18 1.74
N CYS A 88 7.43 -8.01 1.39
CA CYS A 88 8.33 -7.29 2.30
C CYS A 88 7.60 -6.86 3.57
N TRP A 89 6.39 -6.34 3.44
CA TRP A 89 5.61 -5.93 4.60
C TRP A 89 5.30 -7.11 5.52
N ASP A 90 5.04 -8.28 4.94
CA ASP A 90 4.85 -9.51 5.71
C ASP A 90 6.13 -9.89 6.47
N ALA A 91 7.28 -9.84 5.78
CA ALA A 91 8.57 -10.15 6.39
C ALA A 91 8.92 -9.17 7.51
N TRP A 92 8.50 -7.92 7.39
CA TRP A 92 8.76 -6.89 8.40
C TRP A 92 7.75 -6.92 9.55
N LEU A 93 6.74 -7.77 9.47
CA LEU A 93 5.70 -7.91 10.50
C LEU A 93 4.97 -6.60 10.77
N LEU A 94 4.70 -5.83 9.71
CA LEU A 94 4.04 -4.54 9.82
C LEU A 94 2.57 -4.67 10.21
N TRP A 95 1.87 -5.62 9.61
CA TRP A 95 0.46 -5.85 9.88
C TRP A 95 0.18 -7.34 10.04
N PRO A 96 -0.93 -7.70 10.72
CA PRO A 96 -1.31 -9.11 10.84
C PRO A 96 -1.48 -9.78 9.48
N PRO A 97 -1.24 -11.08 9.38
CA PRO A 97 -1.40 -11.79 8.10
C PRO A 97 -2.76 -11.63 7.46
N ILE A 98 -3.83 -11.52 8.25
CA ILE A 98 -5.17 -11.33 7.71
C ILE A 98 -5.30 -10.02 6.94
N VAL A 99 -4.66 -8.95 7.42
CA VAL A 99 -4.66 -7.66 6.72
C VAL A 99 -3.95 -7.79 5.39
N LEU A 100 -2.77 -8.41 5.38
CA LEU A 100 -2.01 -8.60 4.14
C LEU A 100 -2.75 -9.46 3.14
N ASP A 101 -3.46 -10.49 3.61
CA ASP A 101 -4.28 -11.32 2.73
C ASP A 101 -5.40 -10.51 2.09
N GLU A 102 -6.03 -9.62 2.85
CA GLU A 102 -7.05 -8.71 2.32
C GLU A 102 -6.48 -7.80 1.25
N LEU A 103 -5.28 -7.27 1.45
CA LEU A 103 -4.64 -6.41 0.47
C LEU A 103 -4.26 -7.17 -0.80
N ARG A 104 -3.77 -8.39 -0.65
CA ARG A 104 -3.50 -9.26 -1.81
C ARG A 104 -4.77 -9.53 -2.60
N HIS A 105 -5.87 -9.83 -1.92
CA HIS A 105 -7.15 -10.06 -2.57
C HIS A 105 -7.66 -8.81 -3.28
N ALA A 106 -7.50 -7.64 -2.67
CA ALA A 106 -7.95 -6.40 -3.29
C ALA A 106 -7.23 -6.14 -4.61
N SER A 107 -5.93 -6.44 -4.69
CA SER A 107 -5.17 -6.21 -5.91
C SER A 107 -5.34 -7.32 -6.95
N VAL A 108 -5.41 -8.58 -6.53
CA VAL A 108 -5.51 -9.72 -7.44
C VAL A 108 -6.95 -9.97 -7.87
N GLN A 109 -7.90 -9.81 -6.96
CA GLN A 109 -9.31 -10.11 -7.22
C GLN A 109 -9.90 -9.24 -8.33
N SER A 110 -9.47 -7.98 -8.44
CA SER A 110 -9.91 -7.11 -9.52
C SER A 110 -9.51 -7.68 -10.88
N THR A 111 -8.29 -8.24 -10.98
CA THR A 111 -7.82 -8.90 -12.21
C THR A 111 -8.57 -10.21 -12.45
N ASN A 112 -8.78 -11.00 -11.40
CA ASN A 112 -9.47 -12.27 -11.50
C ASN A 112 -10.95 -12.10 -11.86
N GLN A 113 -11.61 -11.08 -11.35
CA GLN A 113 -12.99 -10.79 -11.70
C GLN A 113 -13.14 -10.48 -13.19
N THR A 114 -12.16 -9.83 -13.78
CA THR A 114 -12.16 -9.58 -15.22
C THR A 114 -12.08 -10.89 -16.00
N GLU A 115 -11.21 -11.81 -15.58
CA GLU A 115 -11.09 -13.11 -16.21
C GLU A 115 -12.36 -13.95 -16.03
N ALA A 116 -12.91 -13.96 -14.82
CA ALA A 116 -14.15 -14.68 -14.53
C ALA A 116 -15.32 -14.16 -15.35
N GLY A 117 -15.32 -12.88 -15.68
CA GLY A 117 -16.34 -12.28 -16.51
C GLY A 117 -16.37 -12.80 -17.94
N HIS A 118 -15.30 -13.43 -18.40
CA HIS A 118 -15.22 -14.04 -19.72
C HIS A 118 -15.59 -15.52 -19.74
N ALA A 119 -15.66 -16.09 -18.58
CA ALA A 119 -16.04 -17.48 -18.45
C ALA A 119 -17.55 -17.62 -18.47
#